data_b8b67e9fb5cb5b55d2df2b667e538bbd
#
_entry.id   b8b67e9fb5cb5b55d2df2b667e538bbd
#
_cell.length_a   1.000
_cell.length_b   1.000
_cell.length_c   1.000
_cell.angle_alpha   90.00
_cell.angle_beta   90.00
_cell.angle_gamma   90.00
#
_symmetry.space_group_name_H-M   'P 1'
#
loop_
_entity.id
_entity.type
_entity.pdbx_description
1 polymer ?
#
loop_
_entity_poly.entity_id
_entity_poly.type
_entity_poly.pdbx_seq_one_letter_code
_entity_poly.pdbx_strand_id
1 'polypeptide(L)'
;MGASLFSSVIDLRKQHHHRLSRYGPLAIWAALIFIGSSDLLSASHTSAFLTKPLLWLFPHASDATLATIHFVIRKTGHFTEYAILALLAARAFRTSSQELLRARWFWVSLLFVVAYSLSDEFHQSFVPSRTASIYDCMIDSVGGLTALVLLVIRQ
;
A
#
# COMPACT_ATOMS: atom_id res chain seq x y z
N MET A 1 4.73 37.20 29.88
CA MET A 1 5.38 36.75 28.64
C MET A 1 5.64 35.24 28.60
N GLY A 2 5.97 34.54 29.67
CA GLY A 2 6.23 33.10 29.72
C GLY A 2 5.02 32.19 29.51
N ALA A 3 3.84 32.54 30.00
CA ALA A 3 2.61 31.72 29.86
C ALA A 3 2.11 31.58 28.42
N SER A 4 2.25 32.62 27.61
CA SER A 4 1.86 32.64 26.19
C SER A 4 2.78 31.74 25.34
N LEU A 5 4.07 31.72 25.64
CA LEU A 5 5.02 30.83 24.94
C LEU A 5 4.79 29.36 25.32
N PHE A 6 4.47 29.07 26.56
CA PHE A 6 4.21 27.71 27.02
C PHE A 6 2.93 27.12 26.42
N SER A 7 1.84 27.90 26.32
CA SER A 7 0.62 27.47 25.65
C SER A 7 0.85 27.21 24.15
N SER A 8 1.61 28.07 23.46
CA SER A 8 1.96 27.87 22.04
C SER A 8 2.75 26.58 21.80
N VAL A 9 3.70 26.24 22.68
CA VAL A 9 4.48 25.01 22.56
C VAL A 9 3.61 23.76 22.78
N ILE A 10 2.67 23.82 23.74
CA ILE A 10 1.72 22.73 23.97
C ILE A 10 0.80 22.53 22.75
N ASP A 11 0.31 23.60 22.17
CA ASP A 11 -0.57 23.53 20.99
C ASP A 11 0.16 23.01 19.76
N LEU A 12 1.39 23.43 19.54
CA LEU A 12 2.23 22.87 18.45
C LEU A 12 2.49 21.38 18.64
N ARG A 13 2.75 20.92 19.86
CA ARG A 13 2.96 19.51 20.18
C ARG A 13 1.69 18.68 19.95
N LYS A 14 0.52 19.18 20.35
CA LYS A 14 -0.78 18.54 20.08
C LYS A 14 -1.05 18.45 18.58
N GLN A 15 -0.82 19.51 17.82
CA GLN A 15 -0.99 19.50 16.37
C GLN A 15 -0.05 18.51 15.68
N HIS A 16 1.19 18.40 16.13
CA HIS A 16 2.17 17.45 15.61
C HIS A 16 1.74 15.99 15.88
N HIS A 17 1.29 15.69 17.08
CA HIS A 17 0.74 14.38 17.45
C HIS A 17 -0.48 14.00 16.60
N HIS A 18 -1.39 14.93 16.36
CA HIS A 18 -2.55 14.69 15.49
C HIS A 18 -2.17 14.43 14.02
N ARG A 19 -1.14 15.11 13.52
CA ARG A 19 -0.63 14.85 12.16
C ARG A 19 0.05 13.49 12.05
N LEU A 20 0.90 13.14 12.99
CA LEU A 20 1.59 11.84 13.02
C LEU A 20 0.59 10.68 13.13
N SER A 21 -0.39 10.76 14.01
CA SER A 21 -1.44 9.74 14.14
C SER A 21 -2.28 9.60 12.87
N ARG A 22 -2.48 10.68 12.10
CA ARG A 22 -3.27 10.71 10.88
C ARG A 22 -2.53 10.13 9.68
N TYR A 23 -1.32 10.61 9.41
CA TYR A 23 -0.55 10.27 8.22
C TYR A 23 0.52 9.20 8.47
N GLY A 24 0.92 8.97 9.72
CA GLY A 24 1.94 8.00 10.09
C GLY A 24 1.66 6.59 9.57
N PRO A 25 0.47 6.00 9.81
CA PRO A 25 0.15 4.67 9.29
C PRO A 25 0.22 4.58 7.76
N LEU A 26 -0.24 5.62 7.05
CA LEU A 26 -0.15 5.71 5.60
C LEU A 26 1.31 5.73 5.12
N ALA A 27 2.14 6.57 5.74
CA ALA A 27 3.56 6.68 5.39
C ALA A 27 4.33 5.38 5.68
N ILE A 28 4.06 4.74 6.82
CA ILE A 28 4.67 3.46 7.18
C ILE A 28 4.28 2.39 6.16
N TRP A 29 2.99 2.28 5.81
CA TRP A 29 2.53 1.28 4.85
C TRP A 29 3.11 1.51 3.45
N ALA A 30 3.14 2.76 2.98
CA ALA A 30 3.81 3.11 1.73
C ALA A 30 5.29 2.71 1.76
N ALA A 31 6.01 2.99 2.84
CA ALA A 31 7.40 2.57 2.99
C ALA A 31 7.56 1.04 2.96
N LEU A 32 6.63 0.28 3.58
CA LEU A 32 6.64 -1.17 3.55
C LEU A 32 6.42 -1.72 2.14
N ILE A 33 5.50 -1.15 1.35
CA ILE A 33 5.32 -1.50 -0.06
C ILE A 33 6.62 -1.23 -0.82
N PHE A 34 7.22 -0.04 -0.68
CA PHE A 34 8.47 0.32 -1.37
C PHE A 34 9.63 -0.64 -1.04
N ILE A 35 9.78 -1.02 0.24
CA ILE A 35 10.77 -2.02 0.66
C ILE A 35 10.44 -3.39 0.06
N GLY A 36 9.16 -3.79 0.07
CA GLY A 36 8.67 -5.02 -0.52
C GLY A 36 8.88 -5.10 -2.03
N SER A 37 8.82 -3.96 -2.72
CA SER A 37 9.05 -3.83 -4.16
C SER A 37 10.52 -3.87 -4.55
N SER A 38 11.43 -3.78 -3.59
CA SER A 38 12.87 -3.94 -3.80
C SER A 38 13.26 -5.41 -4.03
N ASP A 39 14.54 -5.66 -4.25
CA ASP A 39 15.08 -7.01 -4.47
C ASP A 39 14.87 -7.96 -3.28
N LEU A 40 14.73 -7.43 -2.06
CA LEU A 40 14.59 -8.20 -0.82
C LEU A 40 13.41 -9.19 -0.84
N LEU A 41 12.29 -8.83 -1.46
CA LEU A 41 11.09 -9.67 -1.60
C LEU A 41 10.79 -10.00 -3.08
N SER A 42 11.84 -10.16 -3.88
CA SER A 42 11.71 -10.53 -5.29
C SER A 42 11.03 -11.90 -5.47
N ALA A 43 10.52 -12.15 -6.68
CA ALA A 43 9.86 -13.41 -7.01
C ALA A 43 10.75 -14.62 -6.76
N SER A 44 12.09 -14.51 -6.95
CA SER A 44 13.06 -15.56 -6.70
C SER A 44 13.17 -15.91 -5.20
N HIS A 45 13.24 -14.90 -4.34
CA HIS A 45 13.29 -15.13 -2.89
C HIS A 45 11.95 -15.63 -2.34
N THR A 46 10.84 -15.04 -2.78
CA THR A 46 9.50 -15.43 -2.34
C THR A 46 9.13 -16.84 -2.84
N SER A 47 9.47 -17.20 -4.09
CA SER A 47 9.22 -18.55 -4.59
C SER A 47 10.03 -19.62 -3.83
N ALA A 48 11.31 -19.35 -3.55
CA ALA A 48 12.14 -20.29 -2.77
C ALA A 48 11.55 -20.55 -1.37
N PHE A 49 10.98 -19.51 -0.73
CA PHE A 49 10.34 -19.64 0.58
C PHE A 49 9.01 -20.38 0.51
N LEU A 50 8.17 -20.11 -0.51
CA LEU A 50 6.83 -20.67 -0.64
C LEU A 50 6.81 -22.08 -1.24
N THR A 51 7.82 -22.46 -2.05
CA THR A 51 7.85 -23.76 -2.73
C THR A 51 7.82 -24.93 -1.75
N LYS A 52 8.58 -24.87 -0.65
CA LYS A 52 8.61 -25.97 0.35
C LYS A 52 7.25 -26.21 1.02
N PRO A 53 6.53 -25.20 1.56
CA PRO A 53 5.18 -25.37 2.08
C PRO A 53 4.18 -25.84 1.03
N LEU A 54 4.29 -25.35 -0.22
CA LEU A 54 3.41 -25.75 -1.30
C LEU A 54 3.60 -27.22 -1.69
N LEU A 55 4.83 -27.70 -1.79
CA LEU A 55 5.12 -29.11 -2.04
C LEU A 55 4.69 -30.03 -0.89
N TRP A 56 4.77 -29.53 0.35
CA TRP A 56 4.22 -30.28 1.49
C TRP A 56 2.70 -30.41 1.41
N LEU A 57 1.99 -29.37 0.96
CA LEU A 57 0.53 -29.37 0.82
C LEU A 57 0.07 -30.08 -0.48
N PHE A 58 0.86 -29.96 -1.54
CA PHE A 58 0.58 -30.51 -2.88
C PHE A 58 1.78 -31.33 -3.39
N PRO A 59 2.04 -32.54 -2.86
CA PRO A 59 3.25 -33.33 -3.15
C PRO A 59 3.42 -33.70 -4.62
N HIS A 60 2.33 -33.73 -5.39
CA HIS A 60 2.32 -34.13 -6.81
C HIS A 60 2.08 -32.95 -7.76
N ALA A 61 2.19 -31.71 -7.28
CA ALA A 61 2.00 -30.54 -8.13
C ALA A 61 3.13 -30.47 -9.18
N SER A 62 2.75 -30.25 -10.44
CA SER A 62 3.72 -29.98 -11.50
C SER A 62 4.35 -28.59 -11.33
N ASP A 63 5.53 -28.38 -11.93
CA ASP A 63 6.19 -27.07 -11.92
C ASP A 63 5.27 -25.96 -12.49
N ALA A 64 4.48 -26.28 -13.52
CA ALA A 64 3.49 -25.35 -14.08
C ALA A 64 2.39 -24.97 -13.06
N THR A 65 1.93 -25.96 -12.26
CA THR A 65 0.95 -25.71 -11.20
C THR A 65 1.55 -24.82 -10.10
N LEU A 66 2.77 -25.12 -9.68
CA LEU A 66 3.47 -24.30 -8.68
C LEU A 66 3.70 -22.87 -9.16
N ALA A 67 4.12 -22.68 -10.42
CA ALA A 67 4.28 -21.35 -11.02
C ALA A 67 2.97 -20.57 -11.06
N THR A 68 1.85 -21.23 -11.38
CA THR A 68 0.51 -20.61 -11.37
C THR A 68 0.10 -20.19 -9.95
N ILE A 69 0.31 -21.04 -8.95
CA ILE A 69 0.01 -20.72 -7.55
C ILE A 69 0.85 -19.53 -7.09
N HIS A 70 2.15 -19.52 -7.37
CA HIS A 70 3.03 -18.38 -7.06
C HIS A 70 2.55 -17.09 -7.72
N PHE A 71 2.16 -17.15 -8.99
CA PHE A 71 1.60 -16.00 -9.70
C PHE A 71 0.34 -15.46 -9.01
N VAL A 72 -0.62 -16.33 -8.68
CA VAL A 72 -1.87 -15.94 -8.02
C VAL A 72 -1.60 -15.34 -6.64
N ILE A 73 -0.75 -15.96 -5.83
CA ILE A 73 -0.38 -15.44 -4.51
C ILE A 73 0.20 -14.04 -4.64
N ARG A 74 1.14 -13.83 -5.57
CA ARG A 74 1.76 -12.51 -5.79
C ARG A 74 0.72 -11.47 -6.21
N LYS A 75 -0.16 -11.78 -7.17
CA LYS A 75 -1.18 -10.84 -7.63
C LYS A 75 -2.21 -10.51 -6.54
N THR A 76 -2.58 -11.50 -5.74
CA THR A 76 -3.45 -11.27 -4.57
C THR A 76 -2.75 -10.41 -3.51
N GLY A 77 -1.45 -10.60 -3.31
CA GLY A 77 -0.63 -9.75 -2.46
C GLY A 77 -0.69 -8.29 -2.89
N HIS A 78 -0.34 -7.99 -4.14
CA HIS A 78 -0.42 -6.64 -4.73
C HIS A 78 -1.81 -6.02 -4.54
N PHE A 79 -2.87 -6.72 -4.96
CA PHE A 79 -4.24 -6.26 -4.78
C PHE A 79 -4.54 -5.87 -3.33
N THR A 80 -4.14 -6.71 -2.37
CA THR A 80 -4.41 -6.52 -0.95
C THR A 80 -3.58 -5.36 -0.37
N GLU A 81 -2.31 -5.26 -0.74
CA GLU A 81 -1.40 -4.19 -0.30
C GLU A 81 -1.94 -2.81 -0.69
N TYR A 82 -2.41 -2.67 -1.93
CA TYR A 82 -2.97 -1.42 -2.43
C TYR A 82 -4.40 -1.16 -1.94
N ALA A 83 -5.18 -2.21 -1.64
CA ALA A 83 -6.45 -2.06 -0.93
C ALA A 83 -6.24 -1.45 0.47
N ILE A 84 -5.25 -1.94 1.22
CA ILE A 84 -4.89 -1.39 2.54
C ILE A 84 -4.36 0.04 2.40
N LEU A 85 -3.50 0.32 1.42
CA LEU A 85 -2.99 1.66 1.13
C LEU A 85 -4.14 2.65 0.91
N ALA A 86 -5.15 2.25 0.12
CA ALA A 86 -6.33 3.06 -0.17
C ALA A 86 -7.15 3.36 1.10
N LEU A 87 -7.36 2.37 1.98
CA LEU A 87 -8.07 2.57 3.25
C LEU A 87 -7.32 3.51 4.19
N LEU A 88 -6.00 3.40 4.25
CA LEU A 88 -5.16 4.28 5.06
C LEU A 88 -5.15 5.72 4.49
N ALA A 89 -5.11 5.87 3.17
CA ALA A 89 -5.23 7.16 2.50
C ALA A 89 -6.61 7.79 2.76
N ALA A 90 -7.69 7.02 2.60
CA ALA A 90 -9.04 7.48 2.89
C ALA A 90 -9.20 7.94 4.35
N ARG A 91 -8.68 7.16 5.31
CA ARG A 91 -8.67 7.55 6.73
C ARG A 91 -7.91 8.86 6.95
N ALA A 92 -6.73 9.01 6.34
CA ALA A 92 -5.89 10.18 6.49
C ALA A 92 -6.55 11.44 5.89
N PHE A 93 -7.13 11.33 4.68
CA PHE A 93 -7.71 12.48 3.98
C PHE A 93 -9.08 12.88 4.53
N ARG A 94 -9.95 11.93 4.92
CA ARG A 94 -11.23 12.22 5.58
C ARG A 94 -11.09 12.99 6.88
N THR A 95 -10.00 12.75 7.60
CA THR A 95 -9.72 13.44 8.88
C THR A 95 -8.78 14.63 8.72
N SER A 96 -8.43 15.01 7.48
CA SER A 96 -7.53 16.12 7.21
C SER A 96 -8.08 17.46 7.68
N SER A 97 -7.19 18.35 8.13
CA SER A 97 -7.49 19.74 8.38
C SER A 97 -7.67 20.56 7.09
N GLN A 98 -7.16 20.05 5.95
CA GLN A 98 -7.35 20.68 4.65
C GLN A 98 -8.72 20.31 4.08
N GLU A 99 -9.54 21.31 3.82
CA GLU A 99 -10.92 21.13 3.36
C GLU A 99 -11.01 20.38 2.02
N LEU A 100 -10.13 20.69 1.07
CA LEU A 100 -10.09 20.01 -0.23
C LEU A 100 -9.87 18.50 -0.08
N LEU A 101 -8.92 18.09 0.76
CA LEU A 101 -8.65 16.67 1.00
C LEU A 101 -9.84 15.99 1.66
N ARG A 102 -10.47 16.65 2.64
CA ARG A 102 -11.61 16.11 3.36
C ARG A 102 -12.86 16.02 2.47
N ALA A 103 -13.15 17.06 1.67
CA ALA A 103 -14.32 17.10 0.80
C ALA A 103 -14.20 16.11 -0.39
N ARG A 104 -13.00 15.91 -0.87
CA ARG A 104 -12.72 15.04 -2.04
C ARG A 104 -11.92 13.79 -1.69
N TRP A 105 -12.02 13.31 -0.47
CA TRP A 105 -11.23 12.22 0.08
C TRP A 105 -11.19 10.97 -0.81
N PHE A 106 -12.31 10.59 -1.44
CA PHE A 106 -12.40 9.41 -2.32
C PHE A 106 -11.47 9.57 -3.53
N TRP A 107 -11.63 10.65 -4.28
CA TRP A 107 -10.87 10.90 -5.49
C TRP A 107 -9.39 11.16 -5.21
N VAL A 108 -9.11 11.87 -4.12
CA VAL A 108 -7.71 12.12 -3.72
C VAL A 108 -7.03 10.83 -3.28
N SER A 109 -7.75 9.94 -2.57
CA SER A 109 -7.22 8.62 -2.19
C SER A 109 -6.97 7.74 -3.41
N LEU A 110 -7.91 7.71 -4.36
CA LEU A 110 -7.76 6.95 -5.59
C LEU A 110 -6.58 7.46 -6.43
N LEU A 111 -6.48 8.77 -6.62
CA LEU A 111 -5.37 9.39 -7.34
C LEU A 111 -4.03 9.09 -6.68
N PHE A 112 -3.98 9.16 -5.35
CA PHE A 112 -2.78 8.82 -4.57
C PHE A 112 -2.37 7.36 -4.80
N VAL A 113 -3.31 6.41 -4.75
CA VAL A 113 -3.05 4.98 -4.99
C VAL A 113 -2.51 4.74 -6.39
N VAL A 114 -3.16 5.31 -7.42
CA VAL A 114 -2.74 5.16 -8.83
C VAL A 114 -1.35 5.76 -9.04
N ALA A 115 -1.11 6.96 -8.53
CA ALA A 115 0.20 7.61 -8.65
C ALA A 115 1.29 6.83 -7.91
N TYR A 116 0.96 6.27 -6.74
CA TYR A 116 1.90 5.45 -5.98
C TYR A 116 2.21 4.13 -6.70
N SER A 117 1.22 3.46 -7.27
CA SER A 117 1.43 2.23 -8.06
C SER A 117 2.30 2.48 -9.30
N LEU A 118 2.06 3.58 -10.02
CA LEU A 118 2.93 3.97 -11.14
C LEU A 118 4.38 4.24 -10.69
N SER A 119 4.56 4.90 -9.55
CA SER A 119 5.88 5.14 -8.95
C SER A 119 6.57 3.84 -8.53
N ASP A 120 5.81 2.89 -8.00
CA ASP A 120 6.30 1.58 -7.60
C ASP A 120 6.77 0.75 -8.81
N GLU A 121 5.96 0.67 -9.85
CA GLU A 121 6.33 0.01 -11.10
C GLU A 121 7.55 0.67 -11.79
N PHE A 122 7.61 2.01 -11.75
CA PHE A 122 8.79 2.73 -12.21
C PHE A 122 10.04 2.36 -11.40
N HIS A 123 9.94 2.28 -10.07
CA HIS A 123 11.04 1.82 -9.22
C HIS A 123 11.44 0.36 -9.55
N GLN A 124 10.47 -0.54 -9.72
CA GLN A 124 10.71 -1.94 -10.06
C GLN A 124 11.42 -2.10 -11.41
N SER A 125 11.25 -1.17 -12.35
CA SER A 125 11.95 -1.21 -13.64
C SER A 125 13.48 -1.11 -13.52
N PHE A 126 14.00 -0.62 -12.40
CA PHE A 126 15.42 -0.55 -12.09
C PHE A 126 15.94 -1.73 -11.25
N VAL A 127 15.05 -2.65 -10.84
CA VAL A 127 15.40 -3.81 -10.00
C VAL A 127 15.57 -5.04 -10.89
N PRO A 128 16.78 -5.61 -11.06
CA PRO A 128 17.06 -6.68 -12.02
C PRO A 128 16.21 -7.95 -11.82
N SER A 129 15.80 -8.24 -10.60
CA SER A 129 14.96 -9.40 -10.24
C SER A 129 13.46 -9.18 -10.40
N ARG A 130 13.04 -7.98 -10.83
CA ARG A 130 11.64 -7.59 -11.02
C ARG A 130 11.35 -7.32 -12.48
N THR A 131 10.11 -7.61 -12.85
CA THR A 131 9.58 -7.26 -14.18
C THR A 131 8.48 -6.23 -13.97
N ALA A 132 8.78 -4.98 -14.26
CA ALA A 132 7.79 -3.91 -14.22
C ALA A 132 6.67 -4.20 -15.26
N SER A 133 5.43 -4.05 -14.86
CA SER A 133 4.27 -4.39 -15.69
C SER A 133 3.12 -3.42 -15.46
N ILE A 134 2.65 -2.80 -16.52
CA ILE A 134 1.44 -1.96 -16.47
C ILE A 134 0.21 -2.75 -15.95
N TYR A 135 0.19 -4.07 -16.15
CA TYR A 135 -0.86 -4.93 -15.60
C TYR A 135 -0.84 -4.99 -14.08
N ASP A 136 0.34 -4.89 -13.47
CA ASP A 136 0.48 -4.84 -12.01
C ASP A 136 -0.09 -3.54 -11.47
N CYS A 137 0.22 -2.41 -12.12
CA CYS A 137 -0.39 -1.12 -11.81
C CYS A 137 -1.92 -1.15 -11.93
N MET A 138 -2.48 -1.87 -12.91
CA MET A 138 -3.93 -2.03 -13.03
C MET A 138 -4.51 -2.84 -11.86
N ILE A 139 -3.88 -3.95 -11.47
CA ILE A 139 -4.31 -4.79 -10.34
C ILE A 139 -4.29 -3.99 -9.04
N ASP A 140 -3.23 -3.24 -8.81
CA ASP A 140 -3.03 -2.36 -7.64
C ASP A 140 -4.14 -1.30 -7.58
N SER A 141 -4.38 -0.62 -8.70
CA SER A 141 -5.42 0.40 -8.83
C SER A 141 -6.82 -0.17 -8.60
N VAL A 142 -7.10 -1.38 -9.12
CA VAL A 142 -8.38 -2.08 -8.89
C VAL A 142 -8.52 -2.49 -7.43
N GLY A 143 -7.44 -2.96 -6.78
CA GLY A 143 -7.44 -3.27 -5.35
C GLY A 143 -7.81 -2.04 -4.51
N GLY A 144 -7.16 -0.91 -4.78
CA GLY A 144 -7.46 0.35 -4.11
C GLY A 144 -8.88 0.85 -4.37
N LEU A 145 -9.33 0.84 -5.63
CA LEU A 145 -10.70 1.24 -5.99
C LEU A 145 -11.74 0.36 -5.29
N THR A 146 -11.54 -0.96 -5.30
CA THR A 146 -12.45 -1.91 -4.62
C THR A 146 -12.59 -1.57 -3.14
N ALA A 147 -11.48 -1.34 -2.44
CA ALA A 147 -11.50 -0.98 -1.03
C ALA A 147 -12.23 0.35 -0.76
N LEU A 148 -12.02 1.37 -1.61
CA LEU A 148 -12.70 2.66 -1.50
C LEU A 148 -14.21 2.54 -1.75
N VAL A 149 -14.63 1.78 -2.76
CA VAL A 149 -16.04 1.55 -3.07
C VAL A 149 -16.73 0.81 -1.92
N LEU A 150 -16.11 -0.27 -1.40
CA LEU A 150 -16.64 -0.99 -0.24
C LEU A 150 -16.74 -0.09 1.00
N LEU A 151 -15.79 0.83 1.19
CA LEU A 151 -15.85 1.80 2.28
C LEU A 151 -17.02 2.77 2.13
N VAL A 152 -17.37 3.20 0.91
CA VAL A 152 -18.54 4.06 0.64
C VAL A 152 -19.85 3.31 0.88
N ILE A 153 -19.96 2.05 0.41
CA ILE A 153 -21.20 1.26 0.56
C ILE A 153 -21.53 0.95 2.03
N ARG A 154 -20.51 0.88 2.88
CA ARG A 154 -20.68 0.58 4.33
C ARG A 154 -20.97 1.81 5.20
N GLN A 155 -21.07 2.99 4.64
CA GLN A 155 -21.37 4.24 5.36
C GLN A 155 -22.86 4.55 5.34
#